data_950f46179cd8605aa6c8aa62e4de402b
#
_entry.id   950f46179cd8605aa6c8aa62e4de402b
#
_cell.length_a   1.000
_cell.length_b   1.000
_cell.length_c   1.000
_cell.angle_alpha   90.00
_cell.angle_beta   90.00
_cell.angle_gamma   90.00
#
_symmetry.space_group_name_H-M   'P 1'
#
loop_
_entity.id
_entity.type
_entity.pdbx_description
1 polymer ?
#
loop_
_entity_poly.entity_id
_entity_poly.type
_entity_poly.pdbx_seq_one_letter_code
_entity_poly.pdbx_strand_id
1 'polypeptide(L)'
;MARLGKQVVDLEHVSVRFDGEDGPGRTVLDDVDWIIGPGDRYGIVGANGAGKTTLLRVIQGLQKPSAGLVKIGKTVRFAVLSQHLDDLARFGDDRVRQVVGRYSRRTMLDGKEMTPGQLLEKLGFTRADLNEPVSDLSGGQKRRLALMLILLDEPNVLILDEPGNDLDT
;
A
#
# COMPACT_ATOMS: atom_id res chain seq x y z
N MET A 1 -16.59 -2.13 -3.85
CA MET A 1 -15.80 -1.92 -2.58
C MET A 1 -16.50 -2.58 -1.42
N ALA A 2 -15.80 -3.43 -0.66
CA ALA A 2 -16.33 -3.99 0.58
C ALA A 2 -16.55 -2.86 1.59
N ARG A 3 -17.72 -2.85 2.25
CA ARG A 3 -18.04 -1.84 3.28
C ARG A 3 -17.10 -2.03 4.47
N LEU A 4 -16.39 -0.98 4.88
CA LEU A 4 -15.68 -0.94 6.15
C LEU A 4 -16.68 -1.01 7.32
N GLY A 5 -16.35 -1.81 8.33
CA GLY A 5 -17.05 -1.79 9.62
C GLY A 5 -16.83 -0.46 10.36
N LYS A 6 -17.38 -0.31 11.55
CA LYS A 6 -17.19 0.91 12.38
C LYS A 6 -15.75 1.14 12.81
N GLN A 7 -14.94 0.09 12.90
CA GLN A 7 -13.52 0.12 13.24
C GLN A 7 -12.70 -0.42 12.08
N VAL A 8 -11.64 0.27 11.74
CA VAL A 8 -10.65 -0.15 10.74
C VAL A 8 -9.46 -0.77 11.45
N VAL A 9 -8.77 0.01 12.27
CA VAL A 9 -7.67 -0.46 13.15
C VAL A 9 -7.80 0.27 14.48
N ASP A 10 -7.54 -0.46 15.57
CA ASP A 10 -7.52 0.06 16.92
C ASP A 10 -6.26 -0.47 17.63
N LEU A 11 -5.42 0.43 18.08
CA LEU A 11 -4.21 0.17 18.84
C LEU A 11 -4.48 0.61 20.28
N GLU A 12 -4.32 -0.30 21.24
CA GLU A 12 -4.49 -0.07 22.67
C GLU A 12 -3.17 -0.36 23.39
N HIS A 13 -2.51 0.68 23.92
CA HIS A 13 -1.26 0.59 24.68
C HIS A 13 -0.16 -0.21 23.94
N VAL A 14 -0.04 -0.02 22.64
CA VAL A 14 0.85 -0.81 21.80
C VAL A 14 2.30 -0.37 21.95
N SER A 15 3.15 -1.32 22.34
CA SER A 15 4.60 -1.15 22.34
C SER A 15 5.27 -2.21 21.48
N VAL A 16 6.34 -1.81 20.78
CA VAL A 16 7.19 -2.73 20.01
C VAL A 16 8.64 -2.53 20.43
N ARG A 17 9.23 -3.61 20.91
CA ARG A 17 10.64 -3.68 21.28
C ARG A 17 11.31 -4.76 20.44
N PHE A 18 12.46 -4.45 19.92
CA PHE A 18 13.35 -5.43 19.27
C PHE A 18 14.48 -5.76 20.22
N ASP A 19 14.69 -7.04 20.49
CA ASP A 19 15.82 -7.52 21.28
C ASP A 19 17.09 -7.43 20.44
N GLY A 20 18.16 -6.89 20.99
CA GLY A 20 19.47 -6.89 20.35
C GLY A 20 20.18 -8.22 20.56
N GLU A 21 20.87 -8.75 19.57
CA GLU A 21 21.65 -9.99 19.70
C GLU A 21 22.80 -9.87 20.74
N ASP A 22 23.36 -8.65 20.91
CA ASP A 22 24.50 -8.36 21.80
C ASP A 22 24.33 -7.10 22.68
N GLY A 23 23.09 -6.65 22.94
CA GLY A 23 22.89 -5.40 23.69
C GLY A 23 21.45 -5.17 24.20
N PRO A 24 21.23 -4.07 24.93
CA PRO A 24 19.90 -3.73 25.40
C PRO A 24 18.97 -3.53 24.21
N GLY A 25 17.86 -4.27 24.19
CA GLY A 25 16.84 -4.16 23.15
C GLY A 25 16.36 -2.72 22.96
N ARG A 26 15.93 -2.38 21.74
CA ARG A 26 15.45 -1.05 21.38
C ARG A 26 13.93 -1.02 21.35
N THR A 27 13.33 -0.14 22.13
CA THR A 27 11.90 0.20 21.99
C THR A 27 11.74 1.15 20.81
N VAL A 28 10.89 0.77 19.86
CA VAL A 28 10.62 1.52 18.63
C VAL A 28 9.25 2.19 18.68
N LEU A 29 8.26 1.52 19.25
CA LEU A 29 6.96 2.08 19.59
C LEU A 29 6.76 1.93 21.10
N ASP A 30 6.27 2.97 21.76
CA ASP A 30 6.09 3.01 23.20
C ASP A 30 4.71 3.54 23.53
N ASP A 31 3.87 2.68 24.13
CA ASP A 31 2.53 2.98 24.65
C ASP A 31 1.64 3.76 23.66
N VAL A 32 1.52 3.24 22.42
CA VAL A 32 0.78 3.91 21.34
C VAL A 32 -0.70 3.54 21.41
N ASP A 33 -1.54 4.55 21.58
CA ASP A 33 -2.99 4.49 21.42
C ASP A 33 -3.41 5.18 20.13
N TRP A 34 -4.10 4.47 19.25
CA TRP A 34 -4.55 5.05 17.99
C TRP A 34 -5.76 4.33 17.41
N ILE A 35 -6.81 5.07 17.14
CA ILE A 35 -8.03 4.58 16.50
C ILE A 35 -8.10 5.12 15.07
N ILE A 36 -8.19 4.20 14.10
CA ILE A 36 -8.38 4.53 12.69
C ILE A 36 -9.80 4.13 12.30
N GLY A 37 -10.58 5.11 11.89
CA GLY A 37 -11.97 4.96 11.47
C GLY A 37 -12.16 4.96 9.95
N PRO A 38 -13.37 4.67 9.47
CA PRO A 38 -13.71 4.77 8.05
C PRO A 38 -13.62 6.22 7.55
N GLY A 39 -12.89 6.42 6.44
CA GLY A 39 -12.72 7.73 5.81
C GLY A 39 -11.58 8.57 6.37
N ASP A 40 -10.91 8.11 7.41
CA ASP A 40 -9.76 8.80 7.98
C ASP A 40 -8.60 8.85 6.99
N ARG A 41 -7.83 9.95 7.07
CA ARG A 41 -6.61 10.18 6.29
C ARG A 41 -5.54 10.69 7.22
N TYR A 42 -4.43 9.96 7.30
CA TYR A 42 -3.31 10.30 8.18
C TYR A 42 -2.01 10.45 7.38
N GLY A 43 -1.23 11.46 7.74
CA GLY A 43 0.16 11.58 7.34
C GLY A 43 1.07 11.23 8.50
N ILE A 44 1.98 10.28 8.31
CA ILE A 44 2.95 9.86 9.32
C ILE A 44 4.30 10.52 8.98
N VAL A 45 4.73 11.45 9.84
CA VAL A 45 5.97 12.20 9.65
C VAL A 45 6.97 11.83 10.74
N GLY A 46 8.23 11.71 10.37
CA GLY A 46 9.30 11.40 11.32
C GLY A 46 10.62 11.12 10.60
N ALA A 47 11.73 11.23 11.32
CA ALA A 47 13.07 10.91 10.81
C ALA A 47 13.20 9.46 10.36
N ASN A 48 14.22 9.15 9.57
CA ASN A 48 14.55 7.76 9.24
C ASN A 48 14.91 7.00 10.53
N GLY A 49 14.36 5.79 10.66
CA GLY A 49 14.52 4.99 11.88
C GLY A 49 13.62 5.37 13.04
N ALA A 50 12.69 6.33 12.89
CA ALA A 50 11.73 6.73 13.93
C ALA A 50 10.61 5.70 14.19
N GLY A 51 10.58 4.57 13.48
CA GLY A 51 9.57 3.52 13.69
C GLY A 51 8.37 3.58 12.74
N LYS A 52 8.37 4.47 11.72
CA LYS A 52 7.25 4.58 10.75
C LYS A 52 6.89 3.24 10.12
N THR A 53 7.87 2.55 9.57
CA THR A 53 7.69 1.22 8.94
C THR A 53 7.19 0.19 9.95
N THR A 54 7.70 0.23 11.19
CA THR A 54 7.23 -0.67 12.27
C THR A 54 5.75 -0.41 12.57
N LEU A 55 5.36 0.85 12.72
CA LEU A 55 3.96 1.23 12.94
C LEU A 55 3.05 0.76 11.79
N LEU A 56 3.47 0.99 10.54
CA LEU A 56 2.75 0.52 9.36
C LEU A 56 2.60 -1.01 9.33
N ARG A 57 3.62 -1.75 9.74
CA ARG A 57 3.56 -3.22 9.84
C ARG A 57 2.65 -3.69 10.98
N VAL A 58 2.62 -2.97 12.11
CA VAL A 58 1.72 -3.27 13.24
C VAL A 58 0.26 -3.10 12.82
N ILE A 59 -0.09 -1.98 12.19
CA ILE A 59 -1.48 -1.74 11.75
C ILE A 59 -1.96 -2.72 10.68
N GLN A 60 -1.03 -3.30 9.90
CA GLN A 60 -1.32 -4.37 8.93
C GLN A 60 -1.39 -5.77 9.57
N GLY A 61 -1.03 -5.91 10.85
CA GLY A 61 -0.93 -7.21 11.51
C GLY A 61 0.29 -8.04 11.11
N LEU A 62 1.27 -7.44 10.40
CA LEU A 62 2.51 -8.08 9.96
C LEU A 62 3.59 -8.09 11.05
N GLN A 63 3.48 -7.22 12.04
CA GLN A 63 4.35 -7.13 13.20
C GLN A 63 3.52 -7.29 14.46
N LYS A 64 3.81 -8.30 15.27
CA LYS A 64 3.19 -8.45 16.58
C LYS A 64 3.76 -7.41 17.56
N PRO A 65 2.92 -6.76 18.36
CA PRO A 65 3.40 -5.90 19.42
C PRO A 65 4.05 -6.73 20.55
N SER A 66 5.00 -6.12 21.24
CA SER A 66 5.61 -6.69 22.46
C SER A 66 4.68 -6.52 23.67
N ALA A 67 3.85 -5.48 23.67
CA ALA A 67 2.79 -5.22 24.64
C ALA A 67 1.62 -4.50 23.98
N GLY A 68 0.47 -4.52 24.63
CA GLY A 68 -0.76 -3.90 24.12
C GLY A 68 -1.55 -4.80 23.18
N LEU A 69 -2.57 -4.24 22.57
CA LEU A 69 -3.52 -4.96 21.74
C LEU A 69 -3.74 -4.25 20.39
N VAL A 70 -3.74 -5.02 19.32
CA VAL A 70 -4.06 -4.55 17.97
C VAL A 70 -5.35 -5.23 17.51
N LYS A 71 -6.36 -4.44 17.20
CA LYS A 71 -7.63 -4.91 16.63
C LYS A 71 -7.74 -4.42 15.20
N ILE A 72 -7.86 -5.35 14.25
CA ILE A 72 -8.06 -5.05 12.82
C ILE A 72 -9.46 -5.52 12.43
N GLY A 73 -10.21 -4.67 11.78
CA GLY A 73 -11.56 -4.99 11.33
C GLY A 73 -11.55 -6.18 10.35
N LYS A 74 -12.49 -7.12 10.50
CA LYS A 74 -12.56 -8.35 9.69
C LYS A 74 -12.72 -8.09 8.18
N THR A 75 -13.25 -6.93 7.81
CA THR A 75 -13.48 -6.55 6.41
C THR A 75 -12.36 -5.67 5.84
N VAL A 76 -11.32 -5.41 6.62
CA VAL A 76 -10.19 -4.57 6.20
C VAL A 76 -9.35 -5.32 5.17
N ARG A 77 -9.09 -4.63 4.06
CA ARG A 77 -8.22 -5.08 2.97
C ARG A 77 -7.19 -3.99 2.71
N PHE A 78 -5.98 -4.24 3.14
CA PHE A 78 -4.87 -3.32 2.92
C PHE A 78 -4.31 -3.45 1.51
N ALA A 79 -3.90 -2.32 0.93
CA ALA A 79 -2.99 -2.28 -0.19
C ALA A 79 -1.83 -1.34 0.15
N VAL A 80 -0.61 -1.76 -0.18
CA VAL A 80 0.62 -1.02 0.10
C VAL A 80 1.32 -0.73 -1.23
N LEU A 81 1.63 0.53 -1.51
CA LEU A 81 2.18 0.93 -2.80
C LEU A 81 3.58 0.33 -3.04
N SER A 82 4.46 0.35 -2.04
CA SER A 82 5.80 -0.25 -2.15
C SER A 82 5.74 -1.74 -2.50
N GLN A 83 4.87 -2.49 -1.86
CA GLN A 83 4.69 -3.92 -2.14
C GLN A 83 4.22 -4.17 -3.58
N HIS A 84 3.32 -3.34 -4.11
CA HIS A 84 2.86 -3.47 -5.49
C HIS A 84 3.94 -3.09 -6.50
N LEU A 85 4.84 -2.17 -6.16
CA LEU A 85 6.01 -1.85 -6.98
C LEU A 85 6.99 -3.03 -7.03
N ASP A 86 7.24 -3.69 -5.90
CA ASP A 86 8.07 -4.90 -5.83
C ASP A 86 7.46 -6.05 -6.63
N ASP A 87 6.14 -6.21 -6.57
CA ASP A 87 5.41 -7.19 -7.36
C ASP A 87 5.50 -6.90 -8.87
N LEU A 88 5.47 -5.62 -9.27
CA LEU A 88 5.68 -5.23 -10.66
C LEU A 88 7.08 -5.61 -11.18
N ALA A 89 8.11 -5.56 -10.34
CA ALA A 89 9.45 -5.97 -10.72
C ALA A 89 9.52 -7.45 -11.15
N ARG A 90 8.64 -8.30 -10.62
CA ARG A 90 8.52 -9.72 -10.99
C ARG A 90 7.93 -9.92 -12.39
N PHE A 91 7.24 -8.91 -12.93
CA PHE A 91 6.64 -8.92 -14.26
C PHE A 91 7.47 -8.14 -15.27
N GLY A 92 8.77 -7.95 -15.02
CA GLY A 92 9.63 -7.09 -15.83
C GLY A 92 9.57 -7.38 -17.33
N ASP A 93 9.58 -8.65 -17.71
CA ASP A 93 9.56 -9.08 -19.12
C ASP A 93 8.14 -9.11 -19.73
N ASP A 94 7.09 -9.05 -18.89
CA ASP A 94 5.71 -9.03 -19.36
C ASP A 94 5.36 -7.64 -19.90
N ARG A 95 4.55 -7.61 -20.94
CA ARG A 95 4.02 -6.34 -21.45
C ARG A 95 2.94 -5.79 -20.52
N VAL A 96 2.87 -4.47 -20.39
CA VAL A 96 1.89 -3.79 -19.53
C VAL A 96 0.47 -4.33 -19.74
N ARG A 97 0.04 -4.50 -21.02
CA ARG A 97 -1.27 -5.05 -21.34
C ARG A 97 -1.52 -6.47 -20.82
N GLN A 98 -0.46 -7.30 -20.72
CA GLN A 98 -0.57 -8.68 -20.24
C GLN A 98 -0.72 -8.70 -18.72
N VAL A 99 0.06 -7.86 -18.02
CA VAL A 99 -0.06 -7.70 -16.57
C VAL A 99 -1.47 -7.25 -16.21
N VAL A 100 -1.94 -6.20 -16.86
CA VAL A 100 -3.29 -5.65 -16.64
C VAL A 100 -4.40 -6.61 -17.02
N GLY A 101 -4.22 -7.39 -18.07
CA GLY A 101 -5.17 -8.43 -18.49
C GLY A 101 -5.40 -9.52 -17.45
N ARG A 102 -4.47 -9.75 -16.53
CA ARG A 102 -4.65 -10.67 -15.40
C ARG A 102 -5.64 -10.13 -14.36
N TYR A 103 -5.79 -8.82 -14.29
CA TYR A 103 -6.73 -8.10 -13.42
C TYR A 103 -8.01 -7.74 -14.21
N SER A 104 -8.64 -8.72 -14.85
CA SER A 104 -9.73 -8.53 -15.83
C SER A 104 -11.06 -8.02 -15.26
N ARG A 105 -11.07 -7.48 -14.05
CA ARG A 105 -12.28 -6.92 -13.43
C ARG A 105 -12.54 -5.51 -13.95
N ARG A 106 -13.78 -5.27 -14.36
CA ARG A 106 -14.27 -3.91 -14.56
C ARG A 106 -14.33 -3.22 -13.21
N THR A 107 -13.83 -2.00 -13.13
CA THR A 107 -13.87 -1.21 -11.91
C THR A 107 -14.78 0.01 -12.09
N MET A 108 -15.31 0.50 -10.98
CA MET A 108 -16.11 1.74 -10.96
C MET A 108 -15.22 2.91 -10.60
N LEU A 109 -15.08 3.88 -11.49
CA LEU A 109 -14.42 5.15 -11.22
C LEU A 109 -15.39 6.29 -11.51
N ASP A 110 -15.58 7.19 -10.55
CA ASP A 110 -16.53 8.32 -10.64
C ASP A 110 -17.96 7.88 -11.05
N GLY A 111 -18.40 6.72 -10.54
CA GLY A 111 -19.73 6.18 -10.84
C GLY A 111 -19.86 5.58 -12.24
N LYS A 112 -18.78 5.50 -13.02
CA LYS A 112 -18.76 4.88 -14.34
C LYS A 112 -17.97 3.58 -14.34
N GLU A 113 -18.53 2.55 -14.99
CA GLU A 113 -17.83 1.31 -15.21
C GLU A 113 -16.75 1.51 -16.28
N MET A 114 -15.52 1.12 -15.96
CA MET A 114 -14.37 1.27 -16.86
C MET A 114 -13.64 -0.05 -17.03
N THR A 115 -13.16 -0.28 -18.24
CA THR A 115 -12.22 -1.37 -18.51
C THR A 115 -10.82 -1.00 -17.99
N PRO A 116 -9.96 -1.99 -17.68
CA PRO A 116 -8.57 -1.73 -17.31
C PRO A 116 -7.82 -0.86 -18.33
N GLY A 117 -8.05 -1.06 -19.64
CA GLY A 117 -7.45 -0.23 -20.68
C GLY A 117 -7.86 1.24 -20.61
N GLN A 118 -9.15 1.51 -20.41
CA GLN A 118 -9.66 2.88 -20.24
C GLN A 118 -9.12 3.56 -18.98
N LEU A 119 -8.91 2.78 -17.93
CA LEU A 119 -8.30 3.29 -16.70
C LEU A 119 -6.84 3.67 -16.93
N LEU A 120 -6.08 2.84 -17.65
CA LEU A 120 -4.70 3.15 -18.03
C LEU A 120 -4.60 4.43 -18.87
N GLU A 121 -5.46 4.59 -19.88
CA GLU A 121 -5.50 5.81 -20.70
C GLU A 121 -5.75 7.05 -19.82
N LYS A 122 -6.66 6.98 -18.85
CA LYS A 122 -6.90 8.06 -17.88
C LYS A 122 -5.68 8.36 -16.98
N LEU A 123 -4.88 7.36 -16.69
CA LEU A 123 -3.64 7.50 -15.95
C LEU A 123 -2.45 7.94 -16.81
N GLY A 124 -2.72 8.31 -18.08
CA GLY A 124 -1.75 8.86 -18.99
C GLY A 124 -0.87 7.84 -19.71
N PHE A 125 -1.32 6.57 -19.80
CA PHE A 125 -0.66 5.57 -20.64
C PHE A 125 -1.12 5.69 -22.07
N THR A 126 -0.17 5.70 -23.00
CA THR A 126 -0.42 5.64 -24.43
C THR A 126 -0.58 4.20 -24.91
N ARG A 127 -1.06 4.01 -26.12
CA ARG A 127 -1.10 2.67 -26.75
C ARG A 127 0.30 2.06 -26.94
N ALA A 128 1.33 2.89 -27.09
CA ALA A 128 2.71 2.43 -27.18
C ALA A 128 3.13 1.82 -25.81
N ASP A 129 2.92 2.56 -24.71
CA ASP A 129 3.25 2.12 -23.36
C ASP A 129 2.61 0.78 -23.00
N LEU A 130 1.39 0.51 -23.51
CA LEU A 130 0.70 -0.76 -23.27
C LEU A 130 1.42 -1.98 -23.88
N ASN A 131 2.24 -1.76 -24.88
CA ASN A 131 2.98 -2.79 -25.59
C ASN A 131 4.43 -2.94 -25.09
N GLU A 132 4.90 -2.02 -24.27
CA GLU A 132 6.22 -2.06 -23.67
C GLU A 132 6.31 -3.09 -22.54
N PRO A 133 7.49 -3.71 -22.32
CA PRO A 133 7.78 -4.47 -21.12
C PRO A 133 7.67 -3.58 -19.88
N VAL A 134 7.23 -4.15 -18.75
CA VAL A 134 7.14 -3.40 -17.47
C VAL A 134 8.51 -2.90 -17.03
N SER A 135 9.60 -3.61 -17.35
CA SER A 135 10.99 -3.19 -17.07
C SER A 135 11.33 -1.84 -17.67
N ASP A 136 10.82 -1.55 -18.88
CA ASP A 136 11.17 -0.38 -19.67
C ASP A 136 10.41 0.88 -19.25
N LEU A 137 9.38 0.72 -18.42
CA LEU A 137 8.63 1.84 -17.88
C LEU A 137 9.49 2.72 -16.98
N SER A 138 9.32 4.04 -17.06
CA SER A 138 9.89 4.99 -16.12
C SER A 138 9.35 4.74 -14.69
N GLY A 139 10.07 5.23 -13.66
CA GLY A 139 9.63 5.12 -12.27
C GLY A 139 8.23 5.69 -12.06
N GLY A 140 7.92 6.84 -12.66
CA GLY A 140 6.58 7.44 -12.59
C GLY A 140 5.50 6.61 -13.30
N GLN A 141 5.82 5.96 -14.42
CA GLN A 141 4.90 5.03 -15.09
C GLN A 141 4.67 3.77 -14.25
N LYS A 142 5.73 3.18 -13.67
CA LYS A 142 5.62 2.02 -12.75
C LYS A 142 4.72 2.34 -11.57
N ARG A 143 4.85 3.53 -10.96
CA ARG A 143 3.98 3.96 -9.86
C ARG A 143 2.52 4.10 -10.28
N ARG A 144 2.26 4.73 -11.44
CA ARG A 144 0.89 4.84 -11.96
C ARG A 144 0.28 3.48 -12.25
N LEU A 145 1.08 2.55 -12.80
CA LEU A 145 0.64 1.17 -13.02
C LEU A 145 0.33 0.46 -11.71
N ALA A 146 1.21 0.55 -10.71
CA ALA A 146 0.98 -0.02 -9.38
C ALA A 146 -0.30 0.53 -8.72
N LEU A 147 -0.51 1.84 -8.76
CA LEU A 147 -1.74 2.46 -8.26
C LEU A 147 -2.98 1.93 -8.98
N MET A 148 -2.90 1.73 -10.30
CA MET A 148 -4.01 1.16 -11.05
C MET A 148 -4.31 -0.27 -10.62
N LEU A 149 -3.29 -1.12 -10.46
CA LEU A 149 -3.47 -2.51 -10.00
C LEU A 149 -4.10 -2.54 -8.60
N ILE A 150 -3.67 -1.63 -7.71
CA ILE A 150 -4.29 -1.44 -6.40
C ILE A 150 -5.77 -1.10 -6.54
N LEU A 151 -6.14 -0.16 -7.42
CA LEU A 151 -7.54 0.22 -7.62
C LEU A 151 -8.38 -0.94 -8.16
N LEU A 152 -7.80 -1.79 -9.00
CA LEU A 152 -8.47 -2.99 -9.53
C LEU A 152 -8.70 -4.07 -8.46
N ASP A 153 -7.85 -4.14 -7.44
CA ASP A 153 -8.00 -5.05 -6.30
C ASP A 153 -9.05 -4.56 -5.28
N GLU A 154 -9.55 -3.34 -5.47
CA GLU A 154 -10.58 -2.73 -4.60
C GLU A 154 -10.25 -2.81 -3.09
N PRO A 155 -9.09 -2.34 -2.63
CA PRO A 155 -8.80 -2.26 -1.21
C PRO A 155 -9.70 -1.23 -0.55
N ASN A 156 -9.82 -1.32 0.77
CA ASN A 156 -10.53 -0.31 1.54
C ASN A 156 -9.63 0.46 2.52
N VAL A 157 -8.35 0.06 2.60
CA VAL A 157 -7.28 0.81 3.29
C VAL A 157 -6.06 0.87 2.38
N LEU A 158 -5.60 2.08 2.08
CA LEU A 158 -4.43 2.32 1.24
C LEU A 158 -3.28 2.88 2.09
N ILE A 159 -2.12 2.25 1.98
CA ILE A 159 -0.87 2.69 2.60
C ILE A 159 0.07 3.15 1.48
N LEU A 160 0.46 4.42 1.55
CA LEU A 160 1.45 5.03 0.68
C LEU A 160 2.75 5.19 1.49
N ASP A 161 3.64 4.22 1.36
CA ASP A 161 4.94 4.23 2.01
C ASP A 161 5.95 4.89 1.07
N GLU A 162 6.68 5.89 1.56
CA GLU A 162 7.70 6.65 0.84
C GLU A 162 7.31 7.10 -0.59
N PRO A 163 6.16 7.77 -0.77
CA PRO A 163 5.69 8.11 -2.12
C PRO A 163 6.58 9.13 -2.85
N GLY A 164 7.59 9.70 -2.18
CA GLY A 164 8.42 10.81 -2.66
C GLY A 164 9.85 10.48 -3.05
N ASN A 165 10.40 9.31 -2.71
CA ASN A 165 11.85 9.06 -2.85
C ASN A 165 12.40 8.98 -4.29
N ASP A 166 11.53 8.93 -5.32
CA ASP A 166 11.96 8.84 -6.73
C ASP A 166 11.39 9.98 -7.59
N LEU A 167 10.97 11.10 -6.98
CA LEU A 167 10.49 12.25 -7.75
C LEU A 167 11.60 13.25 -8.11
N ASP A 168 12.83 13.05 -7.62
CA ASP A 168 14.01 13.87 -7.90
C ASP A 168 15.04 13.08 -8.73
N THR A 169 14.72 12.83 -10.00
CA THR A 169 15.73 12.70 -11.08
C THR A 169 15.10 13.02 -12.41
#